data_7072e1192a642f7e050745a64ff70ea5
#
_entry.id   7072e1192a642f7e050745a64ff70ea5
#
_cell.length_a   1.000
_cell.length_b   1.000
_cell.length_c   1.000
_cell.angle_alpha   90.00
_cell.angle_beta   90.00
_cell.angle_gamma   90.00
#
_symmetry.space_group_name_H-M   'P 1'
#
loop_
_entity.id
_entity.type
_entity.pdbx_description
1 polymer ?
#
loop_
_entity_poly.entity_id
_entity_poly.type
_entity_poly.pdbx_seq_one_letter_code
_entity_poly.pdbx_strand_id
1 'polypeptide(L)'
;LVTYEAPAPEPVHMQTEEVVMPEAPLSAADLYLEAPRFVGLENYSEYEIEMLTRVTYAEAGNQSEYGQRLVVDTILNRVDSERFAGDDILSIITAKNQFDCVTTGAIYCYPEWDSVRWLVIEELCDRTNSDVIAFRTSRYHSWATPAFKEGDHYFSI
;
A
#
# COMPACT_ATOMS: atom_id res chain seq x y z
N LEU A 1 -89.94 3.01 -23.07
CA LEU A 1 -88.67 3.60 -22.54
C LEU A 1 -87.87 2.48 -21.94
N VAL A 2 -86.79 2.12 -22.63
CA VAL A 2 -85.83 1.11 -22.14
C VAL A 2 -84.78 1.91 -21.41
N THR A 3 -84.70 1.74 -20.12
CA THR A 3 -83.64 2.33 -19.31
C THR A 3 -82.34 1.45 -19.41
N TYR A 4 -81.29 2.01 -19.97
CA TYR A 4 -80.00 1.37 -20.02
C TYR A 4 -79.29 1.63 -18.71
N GLU A 5 -79.09 0.55 -17.94
CA GLU A 5 -78.29 0.61 -16.72
C GLU A 5 -76.84 0.27 -17.09
N ALA A 6 -75.95 1.24 -16.89
CA ALA A 6 -74.50 1.08 -17.17
C ALA A 6 -73.90 0.09 -16.16
N PRO A 7 -73.00 -0.82 -16.59
CA PRO A 7 -72.33 -1.74 -15.65
C PRO A 7 -71.43 -0.97 -14.71
N ALA A 8 -71.41 -1.40 -13.46
CA ALA A 8 -70.54 -0.86 -12.42
C ALA A 8 -69.04 -1.05 -12.80
N PRO A 9 -68.18 -0.10 -12.52
CA PRO A 9 -66.76 -0.22 -12.81
C PRO A 9 -66.16 -1.37 -11.95
N GLU A 10 -65.35 -2.22 -12.61
CA GLU A 10 -64.63 -3.29 -11.94
C GLU A 10 -63.58 -2.68 -11.00
N PRO A 11 -63.30 -3.30 -9.84
CA PRO A 11 -62.27 -2.84 -8.92
C PRO A 11 -60.89 -2.93 -9.56
N VAL A 12 -60.25 -1.77 -9.69
CA VAL A 12 -58.85 -1.71 -10.10
C VAL A 12 -57.98 -2.32 -8.99
N HIS A 13 -57.46 -3.51 -9.26
CA HIS A 13 -56.39 -4.08 -8.45
C HIS A 13 -55.14 -3.18 -8.60
N MET A 14 -54.95 -2.28 -7.63
CA MET A 14 -53.64 -1.64 -7.48
C MET A 14 -52.65 -2.71 -7.05
N GLN A 15 -51.84 -3.15 -8.01
CA GLN A 15 -50.60 -3.85 -7.67
C GLN A 15 -49.73 -2.84 -6.92
N THR A 16 -49.54 -3.06 -5.62
CA THR A 16 -48.50 -2.40 -4.87
C THR A 16 -47.19 -2.97 -5.37
N GLU A 17 -46.55 -2.28 -6.33
CA GLU A 17 -45.12 -2.53 -6.60
C GLU A 17 -44.38 -2.24 -5.31
N GLU A 18 -43.79 -3.29 -4.75
CA GLU A 18 -42.88 -3.19 -3.62
C GLU A 18 -41.68 -2.36 -4.10
N VAL A 19 -41.64 -1.09 -3.68
CA VAL A 19 -40.50 -0.21 -3.96
C VAL A 19 -39.35 -0.80 -3.18
N VAL A 20 -38.50 -1.59 -3.87
CA VAL A 20 -37.21 -2.02 -3.35
C VAL A 20 -36.37 -0.74 -3.21
N MET A 21 -36.27 -0.23 -2.00
CA MET A 21 -35.36 0.86 -1.70
C MET A 21 -33.96 0.40 -2.05
N PRO A 22 -33.17 1.18 -2.80
CA PRO A 22 -31.76 0.86 -2.99
C PRO A 22 -31.10 0.76 -1.63
N GLU A 23 -30.34 -0.32 -1.42
CA GLU A 23 -29.56 -0.49 -0.20
C GLU A 23 -28.76 0.80 0.06
N ALA A 24 -28.81 1.29 1.28
CA ALA A 24 -28.03 2.45 1.66
C ALA A 24 -26.54 2.18 1.34
N PRO A 25 -25.80 3.16 0.80
CA PRO A 25 -24.38 2.96 0.57
C PRO A 25 -23.71 2.53 1.87
N LEU A 26 -22.86 1.49 1.77
CA LEU A 26 -22.10 0.96 2.89
C LEU A 26 -21.46 2.11 3.68
N SER A 27 -21.57 2.07 4.99
CA SER A 27 -20.89 3.06 5.83
C SER A 27 -19.38 2.91 5.69
N ALA A 28 -18.61 3.96 5.99
CA ALA A 28 -17.15 3.86 6.02
C ALA A 28 -16.66 2.71 6.94
N ALA A 29 -17.41 2.42 8.01
CA ALA A 29 -17.13 1.29 8.90
C ALA A 29 -17.37 -0.06 8.23
N ASP A 30 -18.42 -0.18 7.40
CA ASP A 30 -18.72 -1.41 6.66
C ASP A 30 -17.68 -1.68 5.57
N LEU A 31 -17.20 -0.62 4.89
CA LEU A 31 -16.10 -0.72 3.94
C LEU A 31 -14.79 -1.16 4.60
N TYR A 32 -14.54 -0.75 5.85
CA TYR A 32 -13.39 -1.23 6.62
C TYR A 32 -13.50 -2.70 7.02
N LEU A 33 -14.72 -3.21 7.21
CA LEU A 33 -14.94 -4.63 7.56
C LEU A 33 -14.83 -5.56 6.36
N GLU A 34 -15.08 -5.07 5.15
CA GLU A 34 -14.97 -5.82 3.89
C GLU A 34 -13.64 -5.61 3.15
N ALA A 35 -12.80 -4.66 3.59
CA ALA A 35 -11.46 -4.51 3.05
C ALA A 35 -10.69 -5.83 3.23
N PRO A 36 -10.00 -6.33 2.20
CA PRO A 36 -9.16 -7.50 2.35
C PRO A 36 -8.19 -7.24 3.50
N ARG A 37 -8.23 -8.09 4.53
CA ARG A 37 -7.26 -8.02 5.62
C ARG A 37 -5.90 -8.26 5.01
N PHE A 38 -5.02 -7.29 5.09
CA PHE A 38 -3.63 -7.45 4.69
C PHE A 38 -2.98 -8.46 5.65
N VAL A 39 -2.84 -9.69 5.19
CA VAL A 39 -2.26 -10.79 5.97
C VAL A 39 -0.80 -10.48 6.23
N GLY A 40 -0.39 -10.56 7.49
CA GLY A 40 0.98 -10.32 7.90
C GLY A 40 1.24 -8.88 8.40
N LEU A 41 0.34 -7.94 8.18
CA LEU A 41 0.50 -6.56 8.64
C LEU A 41 0.55 -6.46 10.18
N GLU A 42 -0.10 -7.38 10.87
CA GLU A 42 -0.09 -7.49 12.34
C GLU A 42 1.31 -7.78 12.93
N ASN A 43 2.27 -8.19 12.11
CA ASN A 43 3.65 -8.42 12.51
C ASN A 43 4.48 -7.13 12.62
N TYR A 44 3.95 -6.01 12.14
CA TYR A 44 4.65 -4.72 12.10
C TYR A 44 3.95 -3.70 12.98
N SER A 45 4.73 -2.95 13.73
CA SER A 45 4.22 -1.82 14.52
C SER A 45 3.89 -0.62 13.63
N GLU A 46 2.98 0.22 14.09
CA GLU A 46 2.65 1.48 13.42
C GLU A 46 3.90 2.36 13.21
N TYR A 47 4.84 2.33 14.15
CA TYR A 47 6.09 3.08 14.06
C TYR A 47 7.03 2.55 12.97
N GLU A 48 7.11 1.23 12.78
CA GLU A 48 7.88 0.63 11.67
C GLU A 48 7.29 1.02 10.31
N ILE A 49 5.97 0.97 10.19
CA ILE A 49 5.26 1.39 8.96
C ILE A 49 5.53 2.87 8.68
N GLU A 50 5.43 3.74 9.68
CA GLU A 50 5.72 5.16 9.54
C GLU A 50 7.17 5.39 9.10
N MET A 51 8.13 4.77 9.76
CA MET A 51 9.55 4.95 9.45
C MET A 51 9.90 4.42 8.07
N LEU A 52 9.36 3.27 7.67
CA LEU A 52 9.53 2.72 6.33
C LEU A 52 8.92 3.64 5.26
N THR A 53 7.75 4.21 5.54
CA THR A 53 7.10 5.21 4.65
C THR A 53 7.99 6.44 4.46
N ARG A 54 8.55 6.97 5.53
CA ARG A 54 9.42 8.16 5.50
C ARG A 54 10.72 7.90 4.76
N VAL A 55 11.37 6.75 4.99
CA VAL A 55 12.59 6.36 4.27
C VAL A 55 12.29 6.19 2.79
N THR A 56 11.21 5.48 2.44
CA THR A 56 10.82 5.27 1.04
C THR A 56 10.58 6.60 0.33
N TYR A 57 9.90 7.52 0.97
CA TYR A 57 9.70 8.85 0.41
C TYR A 57 11.03 9.63 0.26
N ALA A 58 11.91 9.58 1.25
CA ALA A 58 13.18 10.26 1.20
C ALA A 58 14.10 9.74 0.08
N GLU A 59 14.10 8.43 -0.13
CA GLU A 59 14.97 7.76 -1.12
C GLU A 59 14.36 7.74 -2.54
N ALA A 60 13.05 7.66 -2.65
CA ALA A 60 12.37 7.39 -3.92
C ALA A 60 11.09 8.21 -4.15
N GLY A 61 10.83 9.28 -3.40
CA GLY A 61 9.60 10.06 -3.51
C GLY A 61 9.38 10.70 -4.89
N ASN A 62 10.44 10.87 -5.68
CA ASN A 62 10.43 11.36 -7.05
C ASN A 62 10.48 10.25 -8.11
N GLN A 63 10.49 8.99 -7.70
CA GLN A 63 10.55 7.84 -8.59
C GLN A 63 9.13 7.34 -8.93
N SER A 64 9.05 6.40 -9.88
CA SER A 64 7.81 5.69 -10.18
C SER A 64 7.31 4.89 -8.96
N GLU A 65 6.04 4.53 -8.93
CA GLU A 65 5.49 3.65 -7.90
C GLU A 65 6.28 2.34 -7.83
N TYR A 66 6.64 1.76 -8.97
CA TYR A 66 7.46 0.55 -9.02
C TYR A 66 8.85 0.78 -8.39
N GLY A 67 9.50 1.91 -8.66
CA GLY A 67 10.77 2.27 -8.04
C GLY A 67 10.66 2.43 -6.52
N GLN A 68 9.56 2.99 -6.02
CA GLN A 68 9.28 3.10 -4.59
C GLN A 68 9.09 1.72 -3.95
N ARG A 69 8.34 0.80 -4.60
CA ARG A 69 8.17 -0.60 -4.15
C ARG A 69 9.51 -1.31 -4.02
N LEU A 70 10.39 -1.17 -4.99
CA LEU A 70 11.72 -1.76 -4.96
C LEU A 70 12.60 -1.25 -3.81
N VAL A 71 12.43 0.00 -3.38
CA VAL A 71 13.12 0.53 -2.20
C VAL A 71 12.58 -0.14 -0.93
N VAL A 72 11.26 -0.29 -0.79
CA VAL A 72 10.65 -1.05 0.31
C VAL A 72 11.18 -2.48 0.33
N ASP A 73 11.11 -3.17 -0.80
CA ASP A 73 11.56 -4.56 -0.95
C ASP A 73 13.04 -4.73 -0.58
N THR A 74 13.89 -3.77 -0.98
CA THR A 74 15.30 -3.79 -0.60
C THR A 74 15.47 -3.81 0.92
N ILE A 75 14.69 -3.02 1.66
CA ILE A 75 14.76 -2.98 3.12
C ILE A 75 14.26 -4.30 3.70
N LEU A 76 13.10 -4.79 3.25
CA LEU A 76 12.51 -6.04 3.72
C LEU A 76 13.38 -7.26 3.41
N ASN A 77 13.99 -7.32 2.22
CA ASN A 77 14.90 -8.40 1.84
C ASN A 77 16.18 -8.39 2.69
N ARG A 78 16.63 -7.21 3.14
CA ARG A 78 17.75 -7.12 4.08
C ARG A 78 17.38 -7.63 5.47
N VAL A 79 16.15 -7.38 5.95
CA VAL A 79 15.65 -7.95 7.21
C VAL A 79 15.72 -9.48 7.18
N ASP A 80 15.36 -10.09 6.05
CA ASP A 80 15.35 -11.55 5.89
C ASP A 80 16.73 -12.15 5.58
N SER A 81 17.74 -11.31 5.36
CA SER A 81 19.06 -11.77 4.90
C SER A 81 20.09 -11.77 6.02
N GLU A 82 20.71 -12.91 6.24
CA GLU A 82 21.85 -13.06 7.17
C GLU A 82 23.08 -12.20 6.80
N ARG A 83 23.09 -11.58 5.61
CA ARG A 83 24.19 -10.70 5.16
C ARG A 83 24.18 -9.34 5.84
N PHE A 84 23.07 -8.94 6.45
CA PHE A 84 22.90 -7.65 7.11
C PHE A 84 22.72 -7.83 8.60
N ALA A 85 23.32 -6.93 9.37
CA ALA A 85 23.14 -6.92 10.81
C ALA A 85 21.81 -6.25 11.16
N GLY A 86 20.85 -7.05 11.57
CA GLY A 86 19.51 -6.60 11.96
C GLY A 86 18.45 -7.62 11.54
N ASP A 87 17.43 -7.72 12.34
CA ASP A 87 16.32 -8.66 12.21
C ASP A 87 14.94 -7.98 12.18
N ASP A 88 14.93 -6.65 12.12
CA ASP A 88 13.74 -5.84 11.97
C ASP A 88 14.00 -4.60 11.09
N ILE A 89 12.93 -3.93 10.68
CA ILE A 89 13.00 -2.76 9.80
C ILE A 89 13.84 -1.65 10.43
N LEU A 90 13.66 -1.38 11.72
CA LEU A 90 14.34 -0.27 12.39
C LEU A 90 15.84 -0.51 12.47
N SER A 91 16.28 -1.72 12.78
CA SER A 91 17.69 -2.09 12.81
C SER A 91 18.37 -1.95 11.44
N ILE A 92 17.68 -2.33 10.37
CA ILE A 92 18.18 -2.17 9.00
C ILE A 92 18.32 -0.70 8.61
N ILE A 93 17.28 0.10 8.81
CA ILE A 93 17.29 1.50 8.35
C ILE A 93 18.17 2.43 9.20
N THR A 94 18.40 2.08 10.47
CA THR A 94 19.26 2.84 11.38
C THR A 94 20.71 2.37 11.37
N ALA A 95 21.02 1.29 10.66
CA ALA A 95 22.37 0.77 10.56
C ALA A 95 23.31 1.83 9.94
N LYS A 96 24.54 1.90 10.45
CA LYS A 96 25.51 2.88 10.03
C LYS A 96 25.77 2.84 8.53
N ASN A 97 25.72 3.99 7.88
CA ASN A 97 25.97 4.18 6.44
C ASN A 97 24.96 3.46 5.52
N GLN A 98 23.76 3.15 5.98
CA GLN A 98 22.73 2.51 5.15
C GLN A 98 21.79 3.57 4.53
N PHE A 99 21.22 4.42 5.36
CA PHE A 99 20.28 5.46 4.91
C PHE A 99 20.65 6.79 5.55
N ASP A 100 21.28 7.68 4.78
CA ASP A 100 21.77 8.96 5.29
C ASP A 100 20.65 9.84 5.87
N CYS A 101 19.45 9.78 5.28
CA CYS A 101 18.29 10.53 5.76
C CYS A 101 17.89 10.14 7.18
N VAL A 102 18.06 8.88 7.57
CA VAL A 102 17.80 8.40 8.93
C VAL A 102 18.92 8.86 9.88
N THR A 103 20.15 8.65 9.48
CA THR A 103 21.34 8.96 10.31
C THR A 103 21.43 10.45 10.64
N THR A 104 21.09 11.32 9.70
CA THR A 104 21.10 12.78 9.88
C THR A 104 19.84 13.34 10.55
N GLY A 105 18.81 12.51 10.71
CA GLY A 105 17.49 12.94 11.19
C GLY A 105 16.67 13.71 10.13
N ALA A 106 17.17 13.84 8.90
CA ALA A 106 16.45 14.49 7.81
C ALA A 106 15.11 13.81 7.48
N ILE A 107 15.00 12.53 7.76
CA ILE A 107 13.78 11.74 7.58
C ILE A 107 12.56 12.35 8.30
N TYR A 108 12.75 13.04 9.42
CA TYR A 108 11.67 13.71 10.15
C TYR A 108 11.20 15.00 9.51
N CYS A 109 11.94 15.51 8.51
CA CYS A 109 11.57 16.68 7.72
C CYS A 109 10.65 16.31 6.53
N TYR A 110 10.55 15.04 6.18
CA TYR A 110 9.70 14.57 5.10
C TYR A 110 8.31 14.24 5.63
N PRO A 111 7.25 14.72 4.98
CA PRO A 111 5.89 14.39 5.37
C PRO A 111 5.64 12.91 5.10
N GLU A 112 4.74 12.34 5.87
CA GLU A 112 4.12 11.06 5.54
C GLU A 112 3.09 11.29 4.44
N TRP A 113 3.22 10.58 3.32
CA TRP A 113 2.29 10.68 2.20
C TRP A 113 1.40 9.44 2.16
N ASP A 114 0.09 9.63 2.09
CA ASP A 114 -0.88 8.54 2.08
C ASP A 114 -0.62 7.53 0.96
N SER A 115 -0.23 8.00 -0.23
CA SER A 115 0.08 7.12 -1.36
C SER A 115 1.30 6.23 -1.10
N VAL A 116 2.37 6.78 -0.54
CA VAL A 116 3.59 6.02 -0.19
C VAL A 116 3.31 5.07 0.98
N ARG A 117 2.55 5.51 1.98
CA ARG A 117 2.15 4.65 3.09
C ARG A 117 1.33 3.46 2.61
N TRP A 118 0.39 3.68 1.71
CA TRP A 118 -0.43 2.60 1.16
C TRP A 118 0.42 1.56 0.42
N LEU A 119 1.32 2.02 -0.42
CA LEU A 119 2.29 1.17 -1.13
C LEU A 119 3.16 0.35 -0.15
N VAL A 120 3.65 0.97 0.93
CA VAL A 120 4.41 0.28 1.97
C VAL A 120 3.57 -0.84 2.62
N ILE A 121 2.32 -0.57 2.94
CA ILE A 121 1.40 -1.57 3.51
C ILE A 121 1.21 -2.75 2.56
N GLU A 122 1.06 -2.50 1.26
CA GLU A 122 0.95 -3.55 0.24
C GLU A 122 2.22 -4.42 0.18
N GLU A 123 3.41 -3.80 0.14
CA GLU A 123 4.69 -4.53 0.09
C GLU A 123 4.97 -5.33 1.38
N LEU A 124 4.54 -4.85 2.54
CA LEU A 124 4.64 -5.60 3.80
C LEU A 124 3.84 -6.90 3.77
N CYS A 125 2.78 -6.95 2.97
CA CYS A 125 1.91 -8.12 2.83
C CYS A 125 2.31 -9.02 1.66
N ASP A 126 2.76 -8.43 0.55
CA ASP A 126 3.12 -9.15 -0.68
C ASP A 126 4.19 -8.40 -1.45
N ARG A 127 5.43 -8.87 -1.38
CA ARG A 127 6.58 -8.22 -2.03
C ARG A 127 6.54 -8.34 -3.54
N THR A 128 6.80 -7.24 -4.20
CA THR A 128 6.96 -7.18 -5.66
C THR A 128 8.25 -7.88 -6.10
N ASN A 129 9.33 -7.76 -5.33
CA ASN A 129 10.64 -8.34 -5.65
C ASN A 129 11.36 -8.87 -4.41
N SER A 130 11.61 -10.18 -4.37
CA SER A 130 12.26 -10.86 -3.23
C SER A 130 13.79 -10.92 -3.31
N ASP A 131 14.41 -10.38 -4.36
CA ASP A 131 15.83 -10.57 -4.63
C ASP A 131 16.68 -9.31 -4.45
N VAL A 132 16.11 -8.11 -4.66
CA VAL A 132 16.86 -6.85 -4.55
C VAL A 132 17.31 -6.61 -3.11
N ILE A 133 18.61 -6.35 -2.92
CA ILE A 133 19.21 -6.08 -1.60
C ILE A 133 19.97 -4.76 -1.54
N ALA A 134 20.16 -4.10 -2.67
CA ALA A 134 20.86 -2.83 -2.73
C ALA A 134 20.36 -1.96 -3.88
N PHE A 135 20.38 -0.66 -3.67
CA PHE A 135 20.19 0.34 -4.71
C PHE A 135 21.09 1.55 -4.48
N ARG A 136 21.40 2.25 -5.54
CA ARG A 136 22.04 3.58 -5.50
C ARG A 136 21.83 4.30 -6.81
N THR A 137 22.01 5.62 -6.78
CA THR A 137 22.04 6.42 -7.99
C THR A 137 23.38 6.28 -8.73
N SER A 138 23.38 6.52 -10.02
CA SER A 138 24.53 6.60 -10.90
C SER A 138 25.29 5.31 -11.26
N ARG A 139 25.30 4.29 -10.44
CA ARG A 139 26.00 3.01 -10.73
C ARG A 139 25.55 1.89 -9.80
N TYR A 140 25.88 0.64 -10.15
CA TYR A 140 25.69 -0.51 -9.26
C TYR A 140 26.66 -0.51 -8.07
N HIS A 141 26.29 -1.14 -6.98
CA HIS A 141 27.20 -1.43 -5.87
C HIS A 141 28.25 -2.46 -6.29
N SER A 142 29.50 -2.27 -5.84
CA SER A 142 30.60 -3.19 -6.15
C SER A 142 30.58 -4.49 -5.35
N TRP A 143 29.82 -4.52 -4.25
CA TRP A 143 29.73 -5.67 -3.34
C TRP A 143 28.51 -6.57 -3.58
N ALA A 144 27.65 -6.19 -4.52
CA ALA A 144 26.43 -6.92 -4.88
C ALA A 144 26.37 -7.16 -6.39
N THR A 145 25.59 -8.16 -6.80
CA THR A 145 25.47 -8.48 -8.23
C THR A 145 24.54 -7.49 -8.92
N PRO A 146 24.97 -6.81 -9.98
CA PRO A 146 24.11 -5.94 -10.77
C PRO A 146 22.88 -6.67 -11.29
N ALA A 147 21.69 -6.08 -11.15
CA ALA A 147 20.46 -6.65 -11.64
C ALA A 147 19.84 -5.79 -12.75
N PHE A 148 19.30 -4.63 -12.42
CA PHE A 148 18.64 -3.76 -13.41
C PHE A 148 18.63 -2.30 -12.94
N LYS A 149 18.23 -1.41 -13.84
CA LYS A 149 18.00 0.00 -13.54
C LYS A 149 16.50 0.30 -13.61
N GLU A 150 15.99 1.00 -12.59
CA GLU A 150 14.64 1.58 -12.58
C GLU A 150 14.72 3.04 -12.16
N GLY A 151 14.17 3.93 -12.99
CA GLY A 151 14.29 5.37 -12.77
C GLY A 151 15.76 5.80 -12.62
N ASP A 152 16.07 6.46 -11.52
CA ASP A 152 17.43 6.90 -11.19
C ASP A 152 18.26 5.86 -10.44
N HIS A 153 17.64 4.74 -10.02
CA HIS A 153 18.27 3.73 -9.19
C HIS A 153 18.79 2.53 -9.98
N TYR A 154 19.99 2.09 -9.59
CA TYR A 154 20.63 0.86 -10.05
C TYR A 154 20.49 -0.19 -8.95
N PHE A 155 19.63 -1.18 -9.17
CA PHE A 155 19.32 -2.24 -8.23
C PHE A 155 20.26 -3.43 -8.37
N SER A 156 20.63 -4.03 -7.25
CA SER A 156 21.52 -5.20 -7.16
C SER A 156 20.95 -6.27 -6.24
N ILE A 157 21.34 -7.52 -6.48
CA ILE A 157 20.95 -8.71 -5.73
C ILE A 157 22.15 -9.38 -5.06
#